data_b2d77744603bf979102e8e64322c9445
#
_entry.id   b2d77744603bf979102e8e64322c9445
#
_cell.length_a   1.000
_cell.length_b   1.000
_cell.length_c   1.000
_cell.angle_alpha   90.00
_cell.angle_beta   90.00
_cell.angle_gamma   90.00
#
_symmetry.space_group_name_H-M   'P 1'
#
loop_
_entity.id
_entity.type
_entity.pdbx_description
1 polymer ?
#
loop_
_entity_poly.entity_id
_entity_poly.type
_entity_poly.pdbx_seq_one_letter_code
_entity_poly.pdbx_strand_id
1 'polypeptide(L)'
;MKFQSEYYLVDIDGTLTDYRPGACAPEKLLHGNFLLPIIRDLMVEKGWDKTEAEKAIFDMKERGVFWDYTEFIAEFGIPTGETFRRLRQWHHDNLIVYHDTVRLIKKLAGQGKQLFVMSNNPYMGCIFKLQAADLAKDDFSSPYFRRIFGTNILRGCKCVPDVWKRAFAQIPAEIPEIGVIGDNPKEDGELPRSLGVKDIHIIPRATIARGIDREETKK
;
A
#
# COMPACT_ATOMS: atom_id res chain seq x y z
N MET A 1 -17.27 -0.67 18.15
CA MET A 1 -17.57 -0.04 16.85
C MET A 1 -18.69 -0.82 16.17
N LYS A 2 -19.67 -0.13 15.55
CA LYS A 2 -20.76 -0.75 14.78
C LYS A 2 -20.52 -0.48 13.29
N PHE A 3 -20.23 -1.50 12.51
CA PHE A 3 -19.98 -1.42 11.08
C PHE A 3 -21.32 -1.53 10.33
N GLN A 4 -21.79 -0.40 9.77
CA GLN A 4 -23.13 -0.28 9.20
C GLN A 4 -23.15 -0.51 7.69
N SER A 5 -22.09 -0.11 6.99
CA SER A 5 -21.97 -0.22 5.53
C SER A 5 -21.87 -1.67 5.07
N GLU A 6 -22.24 -1.92 3.82
CA GLU A 6 -22.04 -3.20 3.16
C GLU A 6 -20.64 -3.29 2.52
N TYR A 7 -20.13 -2.19 2.01
CA TYR A 7 -18.86 -2.06 1.30
C TYR A 7 -17.86 -1.27 2.15
N TYR A 8 -16.59 -1.74 2.23
CA TYR A 8 -15.56 -1.03 2.98
C TYR A 8 -14.28 -0.86 2.18
N LEU A 9 -13.77 0.35 2.15
CA LEU A 9 -12.40 0.66 1.77
C LEU A 9 -11.52 0.60 3.00
N VAL A 10 -10.48 -0.22 2.95
CA VAL A 10 -9.58 -0.50 4.07
C VAL A 10 -8.18 -0.03 3.73
N ASP A 11 -7.60 0.79 4.58
CA ASP A 11 -6.20 1.19 4.47
C ASP A 11 -5.26 0.07 4.94
N ILE A 12 -3.97 0.17 4.58
CA ILE A 12 -2.94 -0.81 4.93
C ILE A 12 -1.99 -0.27 6.00
N ASP A 13 -1.28 0.84 5.71
CA ASP A 13 -0.20 1.33 6.57
C ASP A 13 -0.74 2.06 7.79
N GLY A 14 -0.35 1.59 8.98
CA GLY A 14 -0.92 2.07 10.23
C GLY A 14 -2.27 1.42 10.56
N THR A 15 -2.87 0.68 9.62
CA THR A 15 -4.17 0.03 9.79
C THR A 15 -4.04 -1.49 9.91
N LEU A 16 -3.47 -2.15 8.91
CA LEU A 16 -3.22 -3.60 8.87
C LEU A 16 -1.78 -3.94 9.22
N THR A 17 -0.86 -3.12 8.73
CA THR A 17 0.58 -3.29 8.92
C THR A 17 1.24 -1.95 9.19
N ASP A 18 2.45 -1.98 9.74
CA ASP A 18 3.36 -0.84 9.80
C ASP A 18 4.80 -1.31 9.70
N TYR A 19 5.75 -0.40 9.45
CA TYR A 19 7.15 -0.75 9.39
C TYR A 19 7.78 -0.85 10.77
N ARG A 20 8.66 -1.83 10.96
CA ARG A 20 9.47 -1.93 12.17
C ARG A 20 10.38 -0.70 12.29
N PRO A 21 10.71 -0.23 13.51
CA PRO A 21 11.68 0.84 13.70
C PRO A 21 12.98 0.56 12.95
N GLY A 22 13.49 1.54 12.21
CA GLY A 22 14.72 1.43 11.42
C GLY A 22 14.58 0.64 10.10
N ALA A 23 13.41 0.10 9.76
CA ALA A 23 13.21 -0.55 8.46
C ALA A 23 13.35 0.43 7.29
N CYS A 24 12.87 1.66 7.47
CA CYS A 24 12.91 2.74 6.48
C CYS A 24 13.92 3.84 6.86
N ALA A 25 14.99 3.49 7.55
CA ALA A 25 16.05 4.43 7.92
C ALA A 25 16.65 5.08 6.65
N PRO A 26 16.97 6.40 6.66
CA PRO A 26 17.41 7.15 5.47
C PRO A 26 18.57 6.49 4.72
N GLU A 27 19.51 5.91 5.43
CA GLU A 27 20.67 5.22 4.85
C GLU A 27 20.34 3.93 4.09
N LYS A 28 19.13 3.41 4.26
CA LYS A 28 18.60 2.22 3.56
C LYS A 28 17.80 2.57 2.32
N LEU A 29 17.58 3.85 2.05
CA LEU A 29 16.76 4.29 0.93
C LEU A 29 17.59 4.44 -0.33
N LEU A 30 17.02 4.06 -1.46
CA LEU A 30 17.48 4.46 -2.79
C LEU A 30 16.41 5.36 -3.41
N HIS A 31 16.78 6.61 -3.74
CA HIS A 31 15.86 7.60 -4.28
C HIS A 31 14.54 7.74 -3.46
N GLY A 32 14.68 7.74 -2.12
CA GLY A 32 13.55 7.87 -1.20
C GLY A 32 12.66 6.62 -1.06
N ASN A 33 13.12 5.46 -1.57
CA ASN A 33 12.36 4.21 -1.47
C ASN A 33 13.24 3.07 -0.94
N PHE A 34 12.74 2.33 0.03
CA PHE A 34 13.46 1.25 0.73
C PHE A 34 13.45 -0.10 0.00
N LEU A 35 12.67 -0.25 -1.07
CA LEU A 35 12.61 -1.48 -1.87
C LEU A 35 13.44 -1.38 -3.16
N LEU A 36 13.72 -0.17 -3.64
CA LEU A 36 14.56 0.03 -4.83
C LEU A 36 16.00 -0.48 -4.68
N PRO A 37 16.61 -0.54 -3.49
CA PRO A 37 17.88 -1.25 -3.30
C PRO A 37 17.84 -2.71 -3.75
N ILE A 38 16.71 -3.41 -3.53
CA ILE A 38 16.53 -4.80 -3.98
C ILE A 38 16.56 -4.88 -5.51
N ILE A 39 15.89 -3.95 -6.19
CA ILE A 39 15.90 -3.85 -7.66
C ILE A 39 17.32 -3.60 -8.16
N ARG A 40 18.03 -2.61 -7.59
CA ARG A 40 19.44 -2.33 -7.91
C ARG A 40 20.33 -3.55 -7.76
N ASP A 41 20.23 -4.24 -6.63
CA ASP A 41 21.09 -5.38 -6.33
C ASP A 41 20.85 -6.52 -7.34
N LEU A 42 19.60 -6.74 -7.75
CA LEU A 42 19.28 -7.70 -8.81
C LEU A 42 19.81 -7.28 -10.19
N MET A 43 19.85 -5.99 -10.51
CA MET A 43 20.48 -5.48 -11.73
C MET A 43 22.00 -5.71 -11.68
N VAL A 44 22.64 -5.43 -10.56
CA VAL A 44 24.09 -5.67 -10.37
C VAL A 44 24.44 -7.16 -10.50
N GLU A 45 23.64 -8.05 -9.95
CA GLU A 45 23.78 -9.50 -10.11
C GLU A 45 23.64 -9.94 -11.58
N LYS A 46 22.97 -9.15 -12.42
CA LYS A 46 22.90 -9.35 -13.88
C LYS A 46 24.03 -8.70 -14.66
N GLY A 47 24.98 -8.09 -13.99
CA GLY A 47 26.16 -7.50 -14.60
C GLY A 47 26.11 -5.99 -14.86
N TRP A 48 25.10 -5.30 -14.34
CA TRP A 48 25.07 -3.84 -14.40
C TRP A 48 26.13 -3.25 -13.44
N ASP A 49 26.76 -2.15 -13.86
CA ASP A 49 27.48 -1.31 -12.89
C ASP A 49 26.49 -0.71 -11.87
N LYS A 50 26.93 -0.62 -10.62
CA LYS A 50 26.04 -0.15 -9.54
C LYS A 50 25.55 1.27 -9.77
N THR A 51 26.44 2.16 -10.22
CA THR A 51 26.10 3.59 -10.47
C THR A 51 25.15 3.72 -11.67
N GLU A 52 25.37 2.92 -12.72
CA GLU A 52 24.48 2.87 -13.87
C GLU A 52 23.10 2.33 -13.49
N ALA A 53 23.02 1.28 -12.66
CA ALA A 53 21.77 0.73 -12.16
C ALA A 53 20.99 1.77 -11.33
N GLU A 54 21.66 2.46 -10.41
CA GLU A 54 21.04 3.51 -9.58
C GLU A 54 20.51 4.66 -10.45
N LYS A 55 21.28 5.10 -11.45
CA LYS A 55 20.85 6.12 -12.41
C LYS A 55 19.64 5.66 -13.23
N ALA A 56 19.65 4.45 -13.75
CA ALA A 56 18.54 3.92 -14.56
C ALA A 56 17.25 3.81 -13.75
N ILE A 57 17.33 3.39 -12.49
CA ILE A 57 16.20 3.36 -11.54
C ILE A 57 15.66 4.78 -11.31
N PHE A 58 16.55 5.75 -11.10
CA PHE A 58 16.16 7.15 -10.94
C PHE A 58 15.43 7.67 -12.16
N ASP A 59 16.02 7.51 -13.34
CA ASP A 59 15.47 7.98 -14.62
C ASP A 59 14.08 7.35 -14.89
N MET A 60 13.89 6.08 -14.54
CA MET A 60 12.61 5.41 -14.66
C MET A 60 11.57 5.95 -13.68
N LYS A 61 11.96 6.17 -12.42
CA LYS A 61 11.09 6.75 -11.40
C LYS A 61 10.61 8.14 -11.76
N GLU A 62 11.48 8.98 -12.32
CA GLU A 62 11.14 10.35 -12.75
C GLU A 62 10.21 10.37 -13.99
N ARG A 63 10.27 9.35 -14.85
CA ARG A 63 9.36 9.23 -16.01
C ARG A 63 7.95 8.83 -15.60
N GLY A 64 7.79 8.04 -14.51
CA GLY A 64 6.53 7.48 -14.06
C GLY A 64 6.12 7.98 -12.70
N VAL A 65 5.10 8.83 -12.60
CA VAL A 65 4.63 9.37 -11.32
C VAL A 65 4.00 8.30 -10.43
N PHE A 66 3.40 7.25 -11.02
CA PHE A 66 2.72 6.16 -10.29
C PHE A 66 3.14 4.81 -10.85
N TRP A 67 4.38 4.43 -10.56
CA TRP A 67 4.98 3.16 -10.98
C TRP A 67 4.61 1.99 -10.04
N ASP A 68 4.78 0.77 -10.55
CA ASP A 68 4.77 -0.47 -9.78
C ASP A 68 6.09 -1.22 -9.95
N TYR A 69 6.42 -2.13 -9.05
CA TYR A 69 7.65 -2.94 -9.12
C TYR A 69 7.72 -3.79 -10.38
N THR A 70 6.59 -4.20 -10.94
CA THR A 70 6.50 -4.95 -12.20
C THR A 70 7.06 -4.18 -13.40
N GLU A 71 6.97 -2.85 -13.38
CA GLU A 71 7.53 -2.01 -14.44
C GLU A 71 9.06 -2.02 -14.42
N PHE A 72 9.69 -1.99 -13.23
CA PHE A 72 11.15 -2.14 -13.11
C PHE A 72 11.61 -3.53 -13.54
N ILE A 73 10.85 -4.58 -13.23
CA ILE A 73 11.12 -5.94 -13.65
C ILE A 73 11.14 -6.03 -15.18
N ALA A 74 10.12 -5.46 -15.83
CA ALA A 74 9.98 -5.48 -17.29
C ALA A 74 11.05 -4.64 -17.96
N GLU A 75 11.30 -3.42 -17.50
CA GLU A 75 12.28 -2.48 -18.10
C GLU A 75 13.71 -3.03 -18.04
N PHE A 76 14.12 -3.57 -16.89
CA PHE A 76 15.51 -4.02 -16.69
C PHE A 76 15.69 -5.51 -16.91
N GLY A 77 14.64 -6.23 -17.28
CA GLY A 77 14.67 -7.66 -17.55
C GLY A 77 15.16 -8.49 -16.36
N ILE A 78 14.96 -8.04 -15.14
CA ILE A 78 15.36 -8.77 -13.93
C ILE A 78 14.41 -9.96 -13.68
N PRO A 79 14.88 -11.04 -13.01
CA PRO A 79 14.09 -12.26 -12.85
C PRO A 79 12.86 -12.02 -11.96
N THR A 80 11.65 -12.14 -12.50
CA THR A 80 10.37 -11.87 -11.81
C THR A 80 10.23 -12.67 -10.53
N GLY A 81 10.45 -13.99 -10.58
CA GLY A 81 10.28 -14.85 -9.41
C GLY A 81 11.23 -14.51 -8.28
N GLU A 82 12.49 -14.25 -8.58
CA GLU A 82 13.49 -13.85 -7.58
C GLU A 82 13.20 -12.46 -7.01
N THR A 83 12.80 -11.50 -7.86
CA THR A 83 12.41 -10.18 -7.43
C THR A 83 11.24 -10.23 -6.44
N PHE A 84 10.17 -10.96 -6.79
CA PHE A 84 9.01 -11.11 -5.90
C PHE A 84 9.36 -11.85 -4.61
N ARG A 85 10.22 -12.87 -4.67
CA ARG A 85 10.70 -13.57 -3.49
C ARG A 85 11.41 -12.62 -2.53
N ARG A 86 12.33 -11.76 -3.03
CA ARG A 86 13.08 -10.79 -2.20
C ARG A 86 12.19 -9.69 -1.65
N LEU A 87 11.29 -9.14 -2.47
CA LEU A 87 10.35 -8.11 -2.04
C LEU A 87 9.40 -8.65 -0.95
N ARG A 88 8.88 -9.88 -1.12
CA ARG A 88 8.04 -10.56 -0.12
C ARG A 88 8.80 -10.79 1.18
N GLN A 89 10.02 -11.34 1.07
CA GLN A 89 10.88 -11.61 2.24
C GLN A 89 11.16 -10.32 3.01
N TRP A 90 11.49 -9.24 2.28
CA TRP A 90 11.73 -7.95 2.90
C TRP A 90 10.52 -7.46 3.70
N HIS A 91 9.31 -7.56 3.14
CA HIS A 91 8.09 -7.17 3.84
C HIS A 91 7.86 -8.04 5.08
N HIS A 92 8.02 -9.35 4.97
CA HIS A 92 7.89 -10.27 6.10
C HIS A 92 8.83 -9.90 7.25
N ASP A 93 10.08 -9.56 6.95
CA ASP A 93 11.10 -9.27 7.96
C ASP A 93 10.96 -7.87 8.57
N ASN A 94 10.39 -6.93 7.84
CA ASN A 94 10.38 -5.51 8.20
C ASN A 94 9.00 -4.95 8.57
N LEU A 95 7.94 -5.75 8.52
CA LEU A 95 6.60 -5.30 8.92
C LEU A 95 6.23 -5.74 10.33
N ILE A 96 5.44 -4.89 10.97
CA ILE A 96 4.60 -5.22 12.12
C ILE A 96 3.20 -5.48 11.57
N VAL A 97 2.57 -6.58 11.98
CA VAL A 97 1.19 -6.91 11.61
C VAL A 97 0.27 -6.59 12.78
N TYR A 98 -0.79 -5.83 12.52
CA TYR A 98 -1.81 -5.52 13.51
C TYR A 98 -2.90 -6.60 13.53
N HIS A 99 -2.66 -7.63 14.33
CA HIS A 99 -3.53 -8.82 14.40
C HIS A 99 -4.97 -8.52 14.82
N ASP A 100 -5.22 -7.45 15.58
CA ASP A 100 -6.57 -7.00 15.94
C ASP A 100 -7.36 -6.56 14.71
N THR A 101 -6.75 -5.76 13.83
CA THR A 101 -7.39 -5.34 12.57
C THR A 101 -7.48 -6.49 11.57
N VAL A 102 -6.47 -7.36 11.49
CA VAL A 102 -6.54 -8.57 10.66
C VAL A 102 -7.74 -9.44 11.07
N ARG A 103 -7.95 -9.66 12.38
CA ARG A 103 -9.13 -10.38 12.88
C ARG A 103 -10.43 -9.66 12.54
N LEU A 104 -10.44 -8.32 12.60
CA LEU A 104 -11.60 -7.51 12.20
C LEU A 104 -11.93 -7.73 10.71
N ILE A 105 -10.95 -7.68 9.82
CA ILE A 105 -11.13 -7.91 8.38
C ILE A 105 -11.73 -9.30 8.12
N LYS A 106 -11.14 -10.34 8.72
CA LYS A 106 -11.64 -11.72 8.59
C LYS A 106 -13.09 -11.86 9.10
N LYS A 107 -13.41 -11.17 10.19
CA LYS A 107 -14.79 -11.13 10.75
C LYS A 107 -15.76 -10.41 9.81
N LEU A 108 -15.42 -9.24 9.30
CA LEU A 108 -16.29 -8.48 8.39
C LEU A 108 -16.55 -9.25 7.10
N ALA A 109 -15.52 -9.86 6.51
CA ALA A 109 -15.67 -10.74 5.35
C ALA A 109 -16.57 -11.93 5.65
N GLY A 110 -16.41 -12.57 6.81
CA GLY A 110 -17.27 -13.67 7.27
C GLY A 110 -18.74 -13.26 7.54
N GLN A 111 -19.00 -11.97 7.73
CA GLN A 111 -20.35 -11.38 7.81
C GLN A 111 -20.92 -10.98 6.44
N GLY A 112 -20.22 -11.30 5.34
CA GLY A 112 -20.65 -10.99 3.99
C GLY A 112 -20.31 -9.57 3.52
N LYS A 113 -19.59 -8.77 4.32
CA LYS A 113 -19.17 -7.43 3.91
C LYS A 113 -18.20 -7.50 2.72
N GLN A 114 -18.34 -6.59 1.79
CA GLN A 114 -17.49 -6.50 0.60
C GLN A 114 -16.32 -5.55 0.88
N LEU A 115 -15.12 -6.11 0.93
CA LEU A 115 -13.93 -5.34 1.32
C LEU A 115 -13.05 -5.03 0.12
N PHE A 116 -12.50 -3.82 0.12
CA PHE A 116 -11.57 -3.29 -0.87
C PHE A 116 -10.39 -2.68 -0.15
N VAL A 117 -9.22 -2.74 -0.75
CA VAL A 117 -8.04 -2.02 -0.25
C VAL A 117 -7.96 -0.64 -0.89
N MET A 118 -7.62 0.39 -0.11
CA MET A 118 -7.29 1.74 -0.59
C MET A 118 -6.00 2.21 0.08
N SER A 119 -4.90 2.28 -0.67
CA SER A 119 -3.58 2.53 -0.10
C SER A 119 -2.73 3.48 -0.97
N ASN A 120 -1.85 4.23 -0.30
CA ASN A 120 -0.80 5.03 -0.97
C ASN A 120 0.40 4.19 -1.45
N ASN A 121 0.29 2.86 -1.45
CA ASN A 121 1.29 1.98 -2.04
C ASN A 121 0.92 1.59 -3.47
N PRO A 122 1.89 1.21 -4.31
CA PRO A 122 1.60 0.54 -5.57
C PRO A 122 0.96 -0.83 -5.33
N TYR A 123 0.27 -1.36 -6.34
CA TYR A 123 -0.50 -2.61 -6.25
C TYR A 123 0.30 -3.78 -5.67
N MET A 124 1.50 -4.04 -6.20
CA MET A 124 2.34 -5.14 -5.71
C MET A 124 2.84 -4.90 -4.28
N GLY A 125 3.09 -3.65 -3.90
CA GLY A 125 3.40 -3.30 -2.51
C GLY A 125 2.23 -3.62 -1.57
N CYS A 126 0.98 -3.38 -1.98
CA CYS A 126 -0.19 -3.79 -1.23
C CYS A 126 -0.25 -5.32 -1.09
N ILE A 127 -0.05 -6.05 -2.18
CA ILE A 127 -0.07 -7.53 -2.17
C ILE A 127 0.94 -8.11 -1.19
N PHE A 128 2.19 -7.67 -1.22
CA PHE A 128 3.22 -8.20 -0.30
C PHE A 128 2.90 -7.91 1.17
N LYS A 129 2.32 -6.75 1.48
CA LYS A 129 1.86 -6.42 2.83
C LYS A 129 0.68 -7.28 3.26
N LEU A 130 -0.27 -7.54 2.36
CA LEU A 130 -1.38 -8.44 2.63
C LEU A 130 -0.92 -9.89 2.81
N GLN A 131 0.08 -10.36 2.07
CA GLN A 131 0.70 -11.67 2.27
C GLN A 131 1.38 -11.77 3.64
N ALA A 132 2.14 -10.74 4.05
CA ALA A 132 2.74 -10.69 5.38
C ALA A 132 1.70 -10.70 6.52
N ALA A 133 0.48 -10.20 6.27
CA ALA A 133 -0.65 -10.19 7.20
C ALA A 133 -1.57 -11.43 7.09
N ASP A 134 -1.25 -12.43 6.27
CA ASP A 134 -2.08 -13.60 5.99
C ASP A 134 -3.49 -13.23 5.47
N LEU A 135 -3.53 -12.20 4.61
CA LEU A 135 -4.74 -11.69 3.95
C LEU A 135 -4.70 -11.85 2.41
N ALA A 136 -3.58 -12.28 1.85
CA ALA A 136 -3.45 -12.67 0.45
C ALA A 136 -2.61 -13.96 0.33
N LYS A 137 -2.85 -14.70 -0.74
CA LYS A 137 -2.15 -15.96 -1.07
C LYS A 137 -0.91 -15.71 -1.94
N ASP A 138 -0.11 -16.76 -2.14
CA ASP A 138 1.08 -16.72 -2.99
C ASP A 138 0.77 -16.49 -4.48
N ASP A 139 -0.43 -16.81 -4.92
CA ASP A 139 -0.94 -16.52 -6.26
C ASP A 139 -1.48 -15.09 -6.41
N PHE A 140 -1.23 -14.24 -5.42
CA PHE A 140 -1.67 -12.83 -5.33
C PHE A 140 -3.18 -12.64 -5.17
N SER A 141 -3.98 -13.70 -5.06
CA SER A 141 -5.39 -13.60 -4.76
C SER A 141 -5.63 -13.31 -3.28
N SER A 142 -6.74 -12.65 -2.96
CA SER A 142 -7.19 -12.49 -1.59
C SER A 142 -8.59 -13.07 -1.42
N PRO A 143 -8.82 -13.92 -0.41
CA PRO A 143 -10.16 -14.40 -0.10
C PRO A 143 -11.01 -13.35 0.62
N TYR A 144 -10.42 -12.23 1.02
CA TYR A 144 -11.07 -11.20 1.83
C TYR A 144 -11.35 -9.92 1.05
N PHE A 145 -10.49 -9.55 0.10
CA PHE A 145 -10.59 -8.30 -0.64
C PHE A 145 -11.01 -8.54 -2.09
N ARG A 146 -12.04 -7.82 -2.55
CA ARG A 146 -12.55 -7.90 -3.92
C ARG A 146 -11.61 -7.21 -4.90
N ARG A 147 -10.97 -6.11 -4.48
CA ARG A 147 -10.07 -5.32 -5.30
C ARG A 147 -9.10 -4.53 -4.45
N ILE A 148 -7.95 -4.23 -5.02
CA ILE A 148 -6.90 -3.41 -4.42
C ILE A 148 -6.75 -2.14 -5.26
N PHE A 149 -6.91 -1.00 -4.60
CA PHE A 149 -6.72 0.32 -5.15
C PHE A 149 -5.38 0.88 -4.64
N GLY A 150 -4.31 0.58 -5.37
CA GLY A 150 -2.99 1.17 -5.18
C GLY A 150 -2.81 2.44 -6.01
N THR A 151 -1.72 3.18 -5.77
CA THR A 151 -1.42 4.45 -6.45
C THR A 151 -1.33 4.32 -7.97
N ASN A 152 -0.75 3.24 -8.47
CA ASN A 152 -0.63 2.96 -9.92
C ASN A 152 -1.98 2.62 -10.56
N ILE A 153 -2.89 1.98 -9.82
CA ILE A 153 -4.25 1.65 -10.29
C ILE A 153 -5.11 2.91 -10.38
N LEU A 154 -5.08 3.74 -9.33
CA LEU A 154 -5.87 4.97 -9.27
C LEU A 154 -5.16 6.19 -9.87
N ARG A 155 -3.89 6.07 -10.23
CA ARG A 155 -3.04 7.17 -10.70
C ARG A 155 -3.11 8.38 -9.78
N GLY A 156 -2.87 8.15 -8.49
CA GLY A 156 -2.90 9.21 -7.49
C GLY A 156 -2.82 8.69 -6.06
N CYS A 157 -2.62 9.64 -5.13
CA CYS A 157 -2.57 9.39 -3.69
C CYS A 157 -3.91 9.70 -3.02
N LYS A 158 -4.21 9.06 -1.92
CA LYS A 158 -5.44 9.26 -1.12
C LYS A 158 -5.65 10.71 -0.65
N CYS A 159 -4.61 11.53 -0.61
CA CYS A 159 -4.71 12.94 -0.26
C CYS A 159 -5.48 13.79 -1.29
N VAL A 160 -5.80 13.23 -2.46
CA VAL A 160 -6.49 13.94 -3.56
C VAL A 160 -7.95 13.46 -3.65
N PRO A 161 -8.95 14.37 -3.57
CA PRO A 161 -10.38 14.01 -3.63
C PRO A 161 -10.76 13.19 -4.87
N ASP A 162 -10.20 13.50 -6.03
CA ASP A 162 -10.53 12.80 -7.28
C ASP A 162 -10.04 11.34 -7.30
N VAL A 163 -9.03 11.00 -6.51
CA VAL A 163 -8.58 9.61 -6.33
C VAL A 163 -9.67 8.79 -5.63
N TRP A 164 -10.29 9.35 -4.59
CA TRP A 164 -11.43 8.75 -3.91
C TRP A 164 -12.63 8.56 -4.84
N LYS A 165 -12.98 9.58 -5.63
CA LYS A 165 -14.06 9.48 -6.63
C LYS A 165 -13.80 8.36 -7.64
N ARG A 166 -12.54 8.20 -8.10
CA ARG A 166 -12.16 7.08 -8.99
C ARG A 166 -12.28 5.71 -8.32
N ALA A 167 -12.00 5.61 -7.02
CA ALA A 167 -12.21 4.39 -6.26
C ALA A 167 -13.71 4.09 -6.10
N PHE A 168 -14.51 5.07 -5.67
CA PHE A 168 -15.96 4.93 -5.52
C PHE A 168 -16.65 4.49 -6.82
N ALA A 169 -16.28 5.08 -7.94
CA ALA A 169 -16.83 4.72 -9.26
C ALA A 169 -16.58 3.26 -9.68
N GLN A 170 -15.71 2.53 -8.97
CA GLN A 170 -15.39 1.13 -9.23
C GLN A 170 -16.01 0.17 -8.20
N ILE A 171 -16.79 0.70 -7.27
CA ILE A 171 -17.53 -0.08 -6.26
C ILE A 171 -19.01 -0.05 -6.68
N PRO A 172 -19.70 -1.20 -6.71
CA PRO A 172 -21.11 -1.26 -7.13
C PRO A 172 -22.05 -0.84 -5.99
N ALA A 173 -21.88 0.40 -5.50
CA ALA A 173 -22.61 0.97 -4.36
C ALA A 173 -22.68 2.48 -4.46
N GLU A 174 -23.70 3.07 -3.86
CA GLU A 174 -23.76 4.51 -3.64
C GLU A 174 -22.81 4.92 -2.48
N ILE A 175 -22.27 6.14 -2.55
CA ILE A 175 -21.28 6.61 -1.55
C ILE A 175 -21.74 6.44 -0.09
N PRO A 176 -23.02 6.71 0.28
CA PRO A 176 -23.49 6.50 1.64
C PRO A 176 -23.49 5.03 2.14
N GLU A 177 -23.40 4.06 1.23
CA GLU A 177 -23.31 2.62 1.53
C GLU A 177 -21.88 2.14 1.70
N ILE A 178 -20.91 3.00 1.39
CA ILE A 178 -19.48 2.73 1.51
C ILE A 178 -18.98 3.22 2.86
N GLY A 179 -18.26 2.36 3.56
CA GLY A 179 -17.52 2.72 4.78
C GLY A 179 -16.02 2.81 4.52
N VAL A 180 -15.31 3.43 5.44
CA VAL A 180 -13.84 3.52 5.41
C VAL A 180 -13.28 3.06 6.75
N ILE A 181 -12.21 2.27 6.69
CA ILE A 181 -11.42 1.81 7.85
C ILE A 181 -9.98 2.22 7.59
N GLY A 182 -9.41 3.05 8.44
CA GLY A 182 -8.04 3.53 8.31
C GLY A 182 -7.47 4.05 9.62
N ASP A 183 -6.23 4.55 9.59
CA ASP A 183 -5.56 5.13 10.77
C ASP A 183 -5.38 6.65 10.67
N ASN A 184 -5.43 7.21 9.46
CA ASN A 184 -5.17 8.62 9.21
C ASN A 184 -6.47 9.45 9.29
N PRO A 185 -6.66 10.28 10.35
CA PRO A 185 -7.89 11.07 10.51
C PRO A 185 -8.19 11.99 9.31
N LYS A 186 -7.16 12.49 8.63
CA LYS A 186 -7.31 13.40 7.49
C LYS A 186 -7.63 12.64 6.21
N GLU A 187 -6.77 11.68 5.83
CA GLU A 187 -6.92 10.97 4.54
C GLU A 187 -8.04 9.93 4.58
N ASP A 188 -8.19 9.17 5.68
CA ASP A 188 -9.20 8.12 5.83
C ASP A 188 -10.45 8.60 6.56
N GLY A 189 -10.42 9.80 7.13
CA GLY A 189 -11.52 10.39 7.90
C GLY A 189 -12.15 11.59 7.24
N GLU A 190 -11.51 12.74 7.31
CA GLU A 190 -12.07 14.03 6.86
C GLU A 190 -12.35 14.04 5.36
N LEU A 191 -11.40 13.55 4.56
CA LEU A 191 -11.51 13.59 3.11
C LEU A 191 -12.67 12.72 2.58
N PRO A 192 -12.80 11.42 2.91
CA PRO A 192 -13.95 10.65 2.46
C PRO A 192 -15.27 11.17 3.05
N ARG A 193 -15.27 11.72 4.28
CA ARG A 193 -16.47 12.37 4.85
C ARG A 193 -16.91 13.55 4.02
N SER A 194 -16.00 14.38 3.55
CA SER A 194 -16.29 15.53 2.69
C SER A 194 -16.90 15.12 1.34
N LEU A 195 -16.70 13.87 0.94
CA LEU A 195 -17.25 13.28 -0.28
C LEU A 195 -18.56 12.50 -0.05
N GLY A 196 -19.07 12.49 1.18
CA GLY A 196 -20.37 11.88 1.50
C GLY A 196 -20.33 10.54 2.21
N VAL A 197 -19.14 9.99 2.52
CA VAL A 197 -19.02 8.77 3.33
C VAL A 197 -19.44 9.06 4.78
N LYS A 198 -20.30 8.21 5.34
CA LYS A 198 -20.84 8.39 6.70
C LYS A 198 -20.27 7.41 7.71
N ASP A 199 -19.98 6.17 7.29
CA ASP A 199 -19.50 5.08 8.13
C ASP A 199 -17.97 5.02 8.11
N ILE A 200 -17.33 5.79 9.00
CA ILE A 200 -15.87 5.96 9.03
C ILE A 200 -15.33 5.47 10.38
N HIS A 201 -14.36 4.60 10.31
CA HIS A 201 -13.69 3.99 11.46
C HIS A 201 -12.20 4.30 11.44
N ILE A 202 -11.79 5.28 12.24
CA ILE A 202 -10.37 5.55 12.46
C ILE A 202 -9.87 4.69 13.61
N ILE A 203 -8.87 3.86 13.33
CA ILE A 203 -8.22 2.98 14.29
C ILE A 203 -7.01 3.74 14.85
N PRO A 204 -7.09 4.26 16.09
CA PRO A 204 -5.97 4.98 16.67
C PRO A 204 -4.81 4.00 16.90
N ARG A 205 -3.65 4.28 16.32
CA ARG A 205 -2.40 3.60 16.62
C ARG A 205 -1.51 4.54 17.43
N ALA A 206 -0.95 4.03 18.52
CA ALA A 206 0.15 4.75 19.16
C ALA A 206 1.22 4.94 18.08
N THR A 207 1.63 6.18 17.85
CA THR A 207 2.66 6.51 16.86
C THR A 207 3.94 5.78 17.30
N ILE A 208 4.16 4.59 16.76
CA ILE A 208 5.50 4.01 16.74
C ILE A 208 6.25 5.01 15.90
N ALA A 209 7.20 5.72 16.51
CA ALA A 209 7.86 6.87 15.92
C ALA A 209 8.22 6.57 14.46
N ARG A 210 7.37 7.03 13.54
CA ARG A 210 7.66 7.07 12.11
C ARG A 210 8.71 8.15 12.00
N GLY A 211 9.99 7.75 11.94
CA GLY A 211 11.12 8.66 11.78
C GLY A 211 11.16 9.32 10.40
N ILE A 212 9.99 9.66 9.88
CA ILE A 212 9.82 10.45 8.67
C ILE A 212 8.91 11.61 9.08
N ASP A 213 9.55 12.74 9.39
CA ASP A 213 8.85 14.01 9.54
C ASP A 213 8.06 14.30 8.26
N ARG A 214 6.72 14.32 8.38
CA ARG A 214 5.79 14.64 7.29
C ARG A 214 5.75 16.16 6.99
N GLU A 215 6.77 16.92 7.34
CA GLU A 215 6.77 18.39 7.15
C GLU A 215 7.30 18.89 5.79
N GLU A 216 7.80 18.04 4.89
CA GLU A 216 8.40 18.53 3.63
C GLU A 216 7.60 18.23 2.35
N THR A 217 6.28 18.27 2.37
CA THR A 217 5.50 18.29 1.12
C THR A 217 4.69 19.59 1.01
N LYS A 218 5.33 20.74 1.32
CA LYS A 218 4.86 22.07 0.94
C LYS A 218 5.97 22.78 0.15
N LYS A 219 6.09 22.45 -1.13
CA LYS A 219 6.56 23.37 -2.17
C LYS A 219 6.06 22.90 -3.53
#